data_4078166b00f3f0cb47acd0c31724ec61
#
_entry.id   4078166b00f3f0cb47acd0c31724ec61
#
_cell.length_a   1.000
_cell.length_b   1.000
_cell.length_c   1.000
_cell.angle_alpha   90.00
_cell.angle_beta   90.00
_cell.angle_gamma   90.00
#
_symmetry.space_group_name_H-M   'P 1'
#
loop_
_entity.id
_entity.type
_entity.pdbx_description
1 polymer ?
#
loop_
_entity_poly.entity_id
_entity_poly.type
_entity_poly.pdbx_seq_one_letter_code
_entity_poly.pdbx_strand_id
1 'polypeptide(L)'
;MMRILSLLVFFALGGPAQQLDVVLSAIQGLELVGPQSPDFEALVTQIIGTDRPVALVAALPYTVVVRNRTSEAIAAIDTVWTAPDRILLNAADAMFDQAFLYVKPGQAVLASPPGILQNQRQLRIFAYGTADDHRLKNFQDPGNVTVTVDAVVFESGQFVGADRYGAFERWQAQIQAPRDLATAVLQRRGGQSISDIVSWLEGLAAVRRPPADPHAQETIPTARVLLAVYRSKGEEALYSRAKSILDVPVFPLRR
;
A
#
# COMPACT_ATOMS: atom_id res chain seq x y z
N MET A 1 26.12 60.49 13.74
CA MET A 1 26.07 58.99 13.77
C MET A 1 24.67 58.55 13.38
N MET A 2 24.50 58.22 12.11
CA MET A 2 23.19 57.88 11.52
C MET A 2 23.14 56.35 11.34
N ARG A 3 22.30 55.67 12.12
CA ARG A 3 22.09 54.21 11.99
C ARG A 3 21.10 53.96 10.85
N ILE A 4 21.59 53.39 9.76
CA ILE A 4 20.76 52.87 8.65
C ILE A 4 20.17 51.56 9.10
N LEU A 5 18.85 51.53 9.26
CA LEU A 5 18.05 50.33 9.54
C LEU A 5 17.79 49.66 8.19
N SER A 6 18.50 48.58 7.87
CA SER A 6 18.24 47.76 6.67
C SER A 6 16.99 46.93 6.91
N LEU A 7 15.89 47.30 6.25
CA LEU A 7 14.64 46.56 6.21
C LEU A 7 14.82 45.40 5.21
N LEU A 8 15.04 44.18 5.70
CA LEU A 8 15.02 42.95 4.89
C LEU A 8 13.55 42.61 4.58
N VAL A 9 13.11 42.97 3.38
CA VAL A 9 11.82 42.53 2.85
C VAL A 9 11.99 41.11 2.34
N PHE A 10 11.52 40.14 3.09
CA PHE A 10 11.31 38.77 2.60
C PHE A 10 10.13 38.78 1.60
N PHE A 11 10.43 38.79 0.32
CA PHE A 11 9.48 38.40 -0.69
C PHE A 11 9.27 36.88 -0.55
N ALA A 12 8.22 36.46 0.13
CA ALA A 12 7.67 35.12 -0.02
C ALA A 12 7.17 35.02 -1.47
N LEU A 13 7.95 34.37 -2.32
CA LEU A 13 7.49 33.88 -3.60
C LEU A 13 6.45 32.76 -3.32
N GLY A 14 5.24 33.16 -2.97
CA GLY A 14 4.09 32.28 -2.86
C GLY A 14 3.67 31.84 -4.26
N GLY A 15 4.26 30.75 -4.75
CA GLY A 15 3.61 29.96 -5.78
C GLY A 15 2.25 29.51 -5.24
N PRO A 16 1.24 29.23 -6.09
CA PRO A 16 -0.05 28.73 -5.63
C PRO A 16 0.22 27.52 -4.75
N ALA A 17 -0.18 27.61 -3.48
CA ALA A 17 -0.06 26.51 -2.56
C ALA A 17 -0.84 25.35 -3.16
N GLN A 18 -0.14 24.25 -3.45
CA GLN A 18 -0.79 23.03 -3.91
C GLN A 18 -1.82 22.63 -2.86
N GLN A 19 -3.07 22.55 -3.26
CA GLN A 19 -4.16 22.24 -2.37
C GLN A 19 -4.50 20.77 -2.52
N LEU A 20 -4.40 20.02 -1.42
CA LEU A 20 -4.92 18.66 -1.31
C LEU A 20 -6.36 18.74 -0.80
N ASP A 21 -7.32 18.41 -1.66
CA ASP A 21 -8.71 18.35 -1.28
C ASP A 21 -9.03 16.98 -0.66
N VAL A 22 -9.36 16.97 0.61
CA VAL A 22 -9.75 15.75 1.33
C VAL A 22 -11.25 15.55 1.15
N VAL A 23 -11.62 14.54 0.36
CA VAL A 23 -13.01 14.13 0.19
C VAL A 23 -13.37 13.18 1.32
N LEU A 24 -14.39 13.56 2.11
CA LEU A 24 -14.86 12.75 3.23
C LEU A 24 -15.19 11.33 2.76
N SER A 25 -14.72 10.35 3.52
CA SER A 25 -15.05 8.96 3.28
C SER A 25 -16.55 8.73 3.49
N ALA A 26 -17.18 8.00 2.56
CA ALA A 26 -18.55 7.52 2.76
C ALA A 26 -18.62 6.40 3.83
N ILE A 27 -17.48 5.93 4.33
CA ILE A 27 -17.39 4.87 5.33
C ILE A 27 -17.57 5.48 6.71
N GLN A 28 -18.69 5.17 7.34
CA GLN A 28 -19.01 5.69 8.66
C GLN A 28 -17.93 5.31 9.68
N GLY A 29 -17.49 6.29 10.48
CA GLY A 29 -16.48 6.09 11.52
C GLY A 29 -15.03 6.14 11.00
N LEU A 30 -14.79 6.45 9.73
CA LEU A 30 -13.47 6.87 9.26
C LEU A 30 -13.38 8.38 9.19
N GLU A 31 -12.30 8.91 9.76
CA GLU A 31 -11.95 10.32 9.71
C GLU A 31 -10.68 10.49 8.87
N LEU A 32 -10.75 11.37 7.87
CA LEU A 32 -9.61 11.77 7.07
C LEU A 32 -9.16 13.17 7.51
N VAL A 33 -7.90 13.29 7.90
CA VAL A 33 -7.30 14.57 8.33
C VAL A 33 -6.19 14.91 7.34
N GLY A 34 -6.40 15.97 6.57
CA GLY A 34 -5.45 16.47 5.58
C GLY A 34 -4.48 17.51 6.12
N PRO A 35 -3.47 17.91 5.33
CA PRO A 35 -2.44 18.87 5.73
C PRO A 35 -2.95 20.25 6.17
N GLN A 36 -4.13 20.66 5.72
CA GLN A 36 -4.75 21.94 6.09
C GLN A 36 -5.46 21.91 7.45
N SER A 37 -5.65 20.71 8.00
CA SER A 37 -6.27 20.58 9.33
C SER A 37 -5.30 21.02 10.43
N PRO A 38 -5.77 21.79 11.45
CA PRO A 38 -4.94 22.17 12.58
C PRO A 38 -4.40 20.99 13.38
N ASP A 39 -5.07 19.84 13.33
CA ASP A 39 -4.66 18.63 14.05
C ASP A 39 -3.65 17.77 13.29
N PHE A 40 -3.44 18.04 11.99
CA PHE A 40 -2.64 17.18 11.12
C PHE A 40 -1.22 16.98 11.65
N GLU A 41 -0.53 18.06 11.95
CA GLU A 41 0.86 18.02 12.39
C GLU A 41 1.06 17.29 13.72
N ALA A 42 0.14 17.47 14.65
CA ALA A 42 0.13 16.76 15.93
C ALA A 42 -0.07 15.25 15.73
N LEU A 43 -0.99 14.86 14.85
CA LEU A 43 -1.25 13.47 14.51
C LEU A 43 -0.08 12.81 13.79
N VAL A 44 0.53 13.49 12.83
CA VAL A 44 1.75 13.02 12.17
C VAL A 44 2.85 12.77 13.20
N THR A 45 3.08 13.71 14.11
CA THR A 45 4.07 13.56 15.19
C THR A 45 3.75 12.40 16.11
N GLN A 46 2.48 12.20 16.44
CA GLN A 46 2.04 11.05 17.26
C GLN A 46 2.32 9.70 16.60
N ILE A 47 2.15 9.61 15.25
CA ILE A 47 2.29 8.35 14.51
C ILE A 47 3.76 8.00 14.28
N ILE A 48 4.58 8.98 13.91
CA ILE A 48 5.96 8.74 13.42
C ILE A 48 7.05 9.40 14.26
N GLY A 49 6.69 10.23 15.24
CA GLY A 49 7.65 11.00 16.04
C GLY A 49 8.07 12.32 15.39
N THR A 50 9.06 12.95 16.00
CA THR A 50 9.61 14.25 15.57
C THR A 50 10.74 14.10 14.56
N ASP A 51 11.44 12.97 14.57
CA ASP A 51 12.55 12.68 13.64
C ASP A 51 11.97 12.12 12.33
N ARG A 52 11.84 12.99 11.34
CA ARG A 52 11.15 12.67 10.08
C ARG A 52 12.14 12.48 8.95
N PRO A 53 12.08 11.34 8.24
CA PRO A 53 12.83 11.15 7.00
C PRO A 53 12.50 12.23 5.96
N VAL A 54 13.52 12.69 5.22
CA VAL A 54 13.37 13.73 4.18
C VAL A 54 12.28 13.39 3.18
N ALA A 55 12.20 12.10 2.76
CA ALA A 55 11.16 11.62 1.85
C ALA A 55 9.75 11.83 2.39
N LEU A 56 9.55 11.64 3.71
CA LEU A 56 8.27 11.88 4.33
C LEU A 56 7.93 13.37 4.37
N VAL A 57 8.88 14.22 4.75
CA VAL A 57 8.66 15.67 4.78
C VAL A 57 8.20 16.18 3.41
N ALA A 58 8.82 15.69 2.33
CA ALA A 58 8.43 16.02 0.96
C ALA A 58 7.04 15.46 0.57
N ALA A 59 6.61 14.36 1.19
CA ALA A 59 5.31 13.73 0.93
C ALA A 59 4.16 14.33 1.76
N LEU A 60 4.45 15.01 2.88
CA LEU A 60 3.41 15.53 3.79
C LEU A 60 2.33 16.37 3.11
N PRO A 61 2.63 17.24 2.12
CA PRO A 61 1.59 18.00 1.42
C PRO A 61 0.52 17.15 0.72
N TYR A 62 0.82 15.87 0.44
CA TYR A 62 -0.06 14.91 -0.24
C TYR A 62 -0.51 13.77 0.66
N THR A 63 -0.10 13.77 1.90
CA THR A 63 -0.38 12.71 2.87
C THR A 63 -1.62 13.05 3.67
N VAL A 64 -2.40 12.04 4.01
CA VAL A 64 -3.53 12.17 4.94
C VAL A 64 -3.34 11.24 6.12
N VAL A 65 -3.91 11.63 7.25
CA VAL A 65 -4.07 10.76 8.40
C VAL A 65 -5.45 10.12 8.32
N VAL A 66 -5.49 8.80 8.33
CA VAL A 66 -6.73 8.02 8.43
C VAL A 66 -6.90 7.58 9.88
N ARG A 67 -7.96 8.05 10.55
CA ARG A 67 -8.28 7.69 11.94
C ARG A 67 -9.44 6.71 11.95
N ASN A 68 -9.26 5.63 12.68
CA ASN A 68 -10.32 4.65 12.91
C ASN A 68 -11.16 5.07 14.12
N ARG A 69 -12.37 5.55 13.86
CA ARG A 69 -13.39 5.86 14.86
C ARG A 69 -14.46 4.78 14.96
N THR A 70 -14.29 3.67 14.25
CA THR A 70 -15.19 2.52 14.35
C THR A 70 -14.90 1.71 15.61
N SER A 71 -15.75 0.74 15.91
CA SER A 71 -15.57 -0.20 17.03
C SER A 71 -14.70 -1.40 16.68
N GLU A 72 -14.29 -1.56 15.41
CA GLU A 72 -13.55 -2.72 14.90
C GLU A 72 -12.20 -2.29 14.33
N ALA A 73 -11.18 -3.16 14.41
CA ALA A 73 -9.88 -2.89 13.82
C ALA A 73 -9.94 -3.01 12.29
N ILE A 74 -9.21 -2.14 11.60
CA ILE A 74 -9.10 -2.13 10.14
C ILE A 74 -7.91 -2.98 9.75
N ALA A 75 -8.14 -3.99 8.89
CA ALA A 75 -7.13 -4.90 8.36
C ALA A 75 -6.57 -4.45 7.00
N ALA A 76 -7.36 -3.71 6.21
CA ALA A 76 -6.89 -3.15 4.94
C ALA A 76 -7.60 -1.83 4.60
N ILE A 77 -6.90 -0.94 3.91
CA ILE A 77 -7.39 0.37 3.48
C ILE A 77 -6.97 0.59 2.03
N ASP A 78 -7.92 0.95 1.17
CA ASP A 78 -7.65 1.45 -0.18
C ASP A 78 -7.88 2.96 -0.23
N THR A 79 -6.80 3.69 -0.50
CA THR A 79 -6.81 5.15 -0.57
C THR A 79 -6.52 5.59 -2.00
N VAL A 80 -7.30 6.54 -2.51
CA VAL A 80 -7.25 6.98 -3.89
C VAL A 80 -6.90 8.46 -3.95
N TRP A 81 -5.85 8.79 -4.69
CA TRP A 81 -5.52 10.17 -5.08
C TRP A 81 -5.92 10.38 -6.54
N THR A 82 -6.71 11.40 -6.79
CA THR A 82 -7.12 11.79 -8.13
C THR A 82 -6.52 13.15 -8.46
N ALA A 83 -5.72 13.19 -9.51
CA ALA A 83 -5.19 14.39 -10.13
C ALA A 83 -5.87 14.57 -11.52
N PRO A 84 -5.79 15.74 -12.16
CA PRO A 84 -6.45 15.99 -13.43
C PRO A 84 -6.11 15.00 -14.54
N ASP A 85 -4.90 14.44 -14.52
CA ASP A 85 -4.37 13.55 -15.57
C ASP A 85 -4.19 12.10 -15.13
N ARG A 86 -4.43 11.78 -13.85
CA ARG A 86 -4.14 10.43 -13.32
C ARG A 86 -4.89 10.09 -12.05
N ILE A 87 -5.02 8.78 -11.83
CA ILE A 87 -5.52 8.20 -10.59
C ILE A 87 -4.42 7.32 -10.00
N LEU A 88 -4.17 7.49 -8.71
CA LEU A 88 -3.18 6.72 -7.98
C LEU A 88 -3.87 5.98 -6.83
N LEU A 89 -3.68 4.68 -6.80
CA LEU A 89 -4.24 3.80 -5.78
C LEU A 89 -3.14 3.40 -4.81
N ASN A 90 -3.39 3.50 -3.53
CA ASN A 90 -2.53 2.96 -2.49
C ASN A 90 -3.35 2.03 -1.60
N ALA A 91 -3.17 0.73 -1.82
CA ALA A 91 -3.71 -0.29 -0.97
C ALA A 91 -2.68 -0.67 0.10
N ALA A 92 -3.05 -0.55 1.35
CA ALA A 92 -2.27 -1.01 2.49
C ALA A 92 -3.08 -2.10 3.20
N ASP A 93 -2.48 -3.26 3.43
CA ASP A 93 -3.14 -4.39 4.07
C ASP A 93 -2.24 -5.13 5.06
N ALA A 94 -2.88 -5.74 6.05
CA ALA A 94 -2.28 -6.62 7.05
C ALA A 94 -2.84 -8.06 6.95
N MET A 95 -3.59 -8.37 5.92
CA MET A 95 -4.27 -9.66 5.77
C MET A 95 -3.29 -10.82 5.67
N PHE A 96 -2.05 -10.55 5.24
CA PHE A 96 -0.99 -11.55 5.07
C PHE A 96 0.09 -11.49 6.15
N ASP A 97 0.13 -10.41 6.91
CA ASP A 97 1.14 -10.19 7.93
C ASP A 97 0.50 -9.47 9.12
N GLN A 98 -0.15 -10.24 9.98
CA GLN A 98 -0.87 -9.78 11.17
C GLN A 98 -0.05 -8.85 12.10
N ALA A 99 1.26 -8.72 11.86
CA ALA A 99 2.13 -7.86 12.64
C ALA A 99 2.00 -6.36 12.31
N PHE A 100 1.34 -5.93 11.21
CA PHE A 100 1.64 -4.62 10.63
C PHE A 100 0.53 -3.59 10.52
N LEU A 101 -0.75 -3.91 10.37
CA LEU A 101 -1.74 -2.89 10.01
C LEU A 101 -3.13 -2.99 10.64
N TYR A 102 -3.24 -3.65 11.77
CA TYR A 102 -4.50 -3.47 12.47
C TYR A 102 -4.56 -2.05 13.03
N VAL A 103 -5.23 -1.16 12.30
CA VAL A 103 -5.57 0.16 12.82
C VAL A 103 -6.71 -0.01 13.82
N LYS A 104 -6.36 -0.18 15.07
CA LYS A 104 -7.33 -0.44 16.15
C LYS A 104 -8.29 0.75 16.32
N PRO A 105 -9.47 0.55 16.93
CA PRO A 105 -10.34 1.65 17.33
C PRO A 105 -9.59 2.76 18.04
N GLY A 106 -9.79 4.01 17.63
CA GLY A 106 -9.11 5.19 18.16
C GLY A 106 -7.68 5.43 17.64
N GLN A 107 -7.08 4.48 16.92
CA GLN A 107 -5.76 4.66 16.30
C GLN A 107 -5.84 5.35 14.95
N ALA A 108 -4.68 5.80 14.48
CA ALA A 108 -4.52 6.45 13.20
C ALA A 108 -3.31 5.91 12.43
N VAL A 109 -3.35 6.02 11.12
CA VAL A 109 -2.28 5.64 10.19
C VAL A 109 -2.08 6.74 9.15
N LEU A 110 -0.85 6.87 8.65
CA LEU A 110 -0.55 7.75 7.52
C LEU A 110 -0.83 7.03 6.21
N ALA A 111 -1.54 7.69 5.31
CA ALA A 111 -1.69 7.28 3.93
C ALA A 111 -1.06 8.34 3.01
N SER A 112 -0.16 7.92 2.13
CA SER A 112 0.51 8.77 1.15
C SER A 112 0.34 8.19 -0.25
N PRO A 113 0.53 8.99 -1.31
CA PRO A 113 0.51 8.49 -2.67
C PRO A 113 1.50 7.32 -2.87
N PRO A 114 1.18 6.35 -3.75
CA PRO A 114 2.01 5.17 -3.93
C PRO A 114 3.42 5.52 -4.40
N GLY A 115 4.39 4.84 -3.84
CA GLY A 115 5.80 5.00 -4.17
C GLY A 115 6.55 6.06 -3.38
N ILE A 116 5.85 6.90 -2.61
CA ILE A 116 6.49 7.89 -1.72
C ILE A 116 6.73 7.25 -0.34
N LEU A 117 5.75 6.54 0.18
CA LEU A 117 5.85 5.78 1.43
C LEU A 117 5.35 4.36 1.16
N GLN A 118 6.24 3.46 0.79
CA GLN A 118 5.88 2.10 0.36
C GLN A 118 5.72 1.09 1.50
N ASN A 119 5.45 1.44 2.67
CA ASN A 119 5.18 0.56 3.81
C ASN A 119 5.52 1.28 5.11
N GLN A 120 4.71 1.17 6.12
CA GLN A 120 5.10 1.59 7.48
C GLN A 120 6.33 0.81 8.00
N ARG A 121 6.59 -0.41 7.50
CA ARG A 121 7.86 -1.11 7.68
C ARG A 121 9.04 -0.31 7.18
N GLN A 122 8.87 0.34 6.04
CA GLN A 122 9.92 1.10 5.39
C GLN A 122 10.14 2.46 6.05
N LEU A 123 9.18 3.02 6.77
CA LEU A 123 9.44 4.22 7.59
C LEU A 123 10.59 4.02 8.59
N ARG A 124 10.79 2.81 9.11
CA ARG A 124 11.97 2.49 9.94
C ARG A 124 13.24 2.21 9.13
N ILE A 125 13.12 1.88 7.84
CA ILE A 125 14.25 1.53 6.95
C ILE A 125 14.63 2.72 6.07
N PHE A 126 13.70 3.61 5.72
CA PHE A 126 13.94 4.79 4.86
C PHE A 126 14.68 5.93 5.54
N ALA A 127 15.05 5.82 6.80
CA ALA A 127 15.99 6.76 7.39
C ALA A 127 17.30 6.88 6.58
N TYR A 128 17.54 5.99 5.62
CA TYR A 128 18.77 5.92 4.81
C TYR A 128 18.55 5.88 3.29
N GLY A 129 17.31 5.99 2.79
CA GLY A 129 17.01 5.99 1.36
C GLY A 129 16.86 7.40 0.81
N THR A 130 17.49 7.69 -0.32
CA THR A 130 17.22 8.90 -1.10
C THR A 130 15.77 8.87 -1.55
N ALA A 131 15.04 9.98 -1.35
CA ALA A 131 13.71 10.16 -1.90
C ALA A 131 13.76 9.91 -3.42
N ASP A 132 12.84 9.13 -3.95
CA ASP A 132 12.70 9.01 -5.39
C ASP A 132 12.07 10.31 -5.92
N ASP A 133 12.92 11.32 -6.17
CA ASP A 133 12.54 12.64 -6.64
C ASP A 133 11.70 12.59 -7.92
N HIS A 134 11.83 11.54 -8.74
CA HIS A 134 11.04 11.39 -9.96
C HIS A 134 9.56 11.14 -9.67
N ARG A 135 9.25 10.44 -8.59
CA ARG A 135 7.85 10.18 -8.20
C ARG A 135 7.20 11.39 -7.54
N LEU A 136 7.97 12.16 -6.76
CA LEU A 136 7.52 13.42 -6.19
C LEU A 136 7.30 14.49 -7.27
N LYS A 137 8.17 14.58 -8.29
CA LYS A 137 7.99 15.50 -9.43
C LYS A 137 6.67 15.31 -10.16
N ASN A 138 6.16 14.07 -10.19
CA ASN A 138 4.85 13.78 -10.76
C ASN A 138 3.68 14.42 -9.99
N PHE A 139 3.90 14.89 -8.75
CA PHE A 139 2.92 15.62 -7.94
C PHE A 139 3.19 17.13 -7.88
N GLN A 140 4.33 17.61 -8.36
CA GLN A 140 4.72 19.02 -8.22
C GLN A 140 3.96 19.98 -9.14
N ASP A 141 3.22 19.46 -10.14
CA ASP A 141 2.55 20.29 -11.14
C ASP A 141 1.09 19.91 -11.47
N PRO A 142 0.37 19.16 -10.67
CA PRO A 142 -1.04 18.97 -10.94
C PRO A 142 -1.83 19.98 -10.10
N GLY A 143 -2.71 20.72 -10.68
CA GLY A 143 -3.73 21.46 -9.95
C GLY A 143 -4.29 20.72 -8.73
N ASN A 144 -5.49 20.93 -8.35
CA ASN A 144 -6.10 20.30 -7.17
C ASN A 144 -6.00 18.76 -7.21
N VAL A 145 -5.35 18.18 -6.22
CA VAL A 145 -5.33 16.73 -5.99
C VAL A 145 -6.40 16.43 -4.96
N THR A 146 -7.28 15.48 -5.26
CA THR A 146 -8.25 15.00 -4.29
C THR A 146 -7.80 13.66 -3.72
N VAL A 147 -8.10 13.40 -2.43
CA VAL A 147 -7.87 12.13 -1.77
C VAL A 147 -9.13 11.62 -1.09
N THR A 148 -9.39 10.33 -1.22
CA THR A 148 -10.50 9.65 -0.53
C THR A 148 -10.10 8.23 -0.12
N VAL A 149 -10.80 7.66 0.86
CA VAL A 149 -10.77 6.21 1.13
C VAL A 149 -11.88 5.57 0.31
N ASP A 150 -11.50 4.69 -0.62
CA ASP A 150 -12.45 4.00 -1.50
C ASP A 150 -13.03 2.74 -0.84
N ALA A 151 -12.19 2.03 -0.07
CA ALA A 151 -12.60 0.82 0.63
C ALA A 151 -11.76 0.55 1.88
N VAL A 152 -12.34 -0.19 2.82
CA VAL A 152 -11.66 -0.80 3.96
C VAL A 152 -12.09 -2.24 4.14
N VAL A 153 -11.23 -3.03 4.78
CA VAL A 153 -11.56 -4.36 5.30
C VAL A 153 -11.34 -4.34 6.80
N PHE A 154 -12.34 -4.77 7.54
CA PHE A 154 -12.24 -4.94 8.99
C PHE A 154 -11.62 -6.29 9.36
N GLU A 155 -11.17 -6.45 10.61
CA GLU A 155 -10.59 -7.70 11.11
C GLU A 155 -11.55 -8.89 11.04
N SER A 156 -12.87 -8.64 11.08
CA SER A 156 -13.92 -9.63 10.82
C SER A 156 -13.94 -10.16 9.37
N GLY A 157 -13.20 -9.50 8.47
CA GLY A 157 -13.24 -9.77 7.03
C GLY A 157 -14.29 -8.98 6.27
N GLN A 158 -15.11 -8.18 6.95
CA GLN A 158 -16.12 -7.37 6.28
C GLN A 158 -15.47 -6.29 5.42
N PHE A 159 -15.82 -6.27 4.15
CA PHE A 159 -15.45 -5.24 3.19
C PHE A 159 -16.50 -4.12 3.19
N VAL A 160 -16.07 -2.87 3.27
CA VAL A 160 -16.94 -1.69 3.24
C VAL A 160 -16.31 -0.62 2.36
N GLY A 161 -17.11 -0.01 1.49
CA GLY A 161 -16.69 1.08 0.62
C GLY A 161 -17.36 1.04 -0.75
N ALA A 162 -17.00 2.01 -1.58
CA ALA A 162 -17.58 2.16 -2.93
C ALA A 162 -17.00 1.15 -3.93
N ASP A 163 -15.77 0.69 -3.68
CA ASP A 163 -15.04 -0.27 -4.54
C ASP A 163 -14.94 0.16 -6.01
N ARG A 164 -14.79 1.44 -6.25
CA ARG A 164 -14.75 2.03 -7.61
C ARG A 164 -13.60 1.51 -8.45
N TYR A 165 -12.54 1.06 -7.79
CA TYR A 165 -11.29 0.66 -8.41
C TYR A 165 -10.96 -0.83 -8.19
N GLY A 166 -11.96 -1.64 -7.79
CA GLY A 166 -11.85 -3.09 -7.68
C GLY A 166 -10.91 -3.56 -6.56
N ALA A 167 -10.91 -2.88 -5.42
CA ALA A 167 -10.10 -3.25 -4.26
C ALA A 167 -10.46 -4.64 -3.74
N PHE A 168 -11.75 -5.00 -3.73
CA PHE A 168 -12.20 -6.32 -3.29
C PHE A 168 -11.60 -7.45 -4.12
N GLU A 169 -11.67 -7.34 -5.45
CA GLU A 169 -11.14 -8.35 -6.36
C GLU A 169 -9.61 -8.46 -6.24
N ARG A 170 -8.90 -7.33 -6.10
CA ARG A 170 -7.44 -7.34 -5.87
C ARG A 170 -7.08 -8.05 -4.57
N TRP A 171 -7.73 -7.74 -3.45
CA TRP A 171 -7.47 -8.40 -2.17
C TRP A 171 -7.88 -9.87 -2.17
N GLN A 172 -8.99 -10.21 -2.82
CA GLN A 172 -9.39 -11.61 -3.01
C GLN A 172 -8.33 -12.38 -3.81
N ALA A 173 -7.81 -11.78 -4.88
CA ALA A 173 -6.75 -12.38 -5.69
C ALA A 173 -5.46 -12.59 -4.89
N GLN A 174 -5.05 -11.61 -4.08
CA GLN A 174 -3.88 -11.73 -3.20
C GLN A 174 -4.01 -12.90 -2.21
N ILE A 175 -5.21 -13.14 -1.69
CA ILE A 175 -5.48 -14.27 -0.79
C ILE A 175 -5.49 -15.59 -1.56
N GLN A 176 -6.16 -15.64 -2.71
CA GLN A 176 -6.52 -16.89 -3.38
C GLN A 176 -5.46 -17.37 -4.37
N ALA A 177 -4.88 -16.49 -5.18
CA ALA A 177 -3.97 -16.90 -6.26
C ALA A 177 -2.70 -17.64 -5.77
N PRO A 178 -2.03 -17.24 -4.66
CA PRO A 178 -0.92 -18.03 -4.11
C PRO A 178 -1.35 -19.43 -3.68
N ARG A 179 -2.55 -19.58 -3.14
CA ARG A 179 -3.09 -20.86 -2.66
C ARG A 179 -3.44 -21.78 -3.82
N ASP A 180 -4.08 -21.23 -4.86
CA ASP A 180 -4.43 -21.98 -6.06
C ASP A 180 -3.17 -22.50 -6.76
N LEU A 181 -2.14 -21.66 -6.87
CA LEU A 181 -0.87 -22.06 -7.44
C LEU A 181 -0.18 -23.14 -6.58
N ALA A 182 -0.15 -22.98 -5.27
CA ALA A 182 0.43 -23.95 -4.34
C ALA A 182 -0.30 -25.30 -4.42
N THR A 183 -1.63 -25.27 -4.47
CA THR A 183 -2.47 -26.46 -4.67
C THR A 183 -2.13 -27.15 -5.99
N ALA A 184 -2.04 -26.38 -7.08
CA ALA A 184 -1.70 -26.91 -8.39
C ALA A 184 -0.30 -27.55 -8.44
N VAL A 185 0.69 -26.96 -7.73
CA VAL A 185 2.04 -27.56 -7.60
C VAL A 185 1.99 -28.91 -6.88
N LEU A 186 1.27 -28.98 -5.75
CA LEU A 186 1.15 -30.23 -4.98
C LEU A 186 0.37 -31.32 -5.72
N GLN A 187 -0.67 -30.95 -6.45
CA GLN A 187 -1.43 -31.91 -7.29
C GLN A 187 -0.56 -32.51 -8.40
N ARG A 188 0.29 -31.70 -9.05
CA ARG A 188 1.17 -32.16 -10.12
C ARG A 188 2.26 -33.12 -9.63
N ARG A 189 2.68 -33.00 -8.36
CA ARG A 189 3.66 -33.93 -7.74
C ARG A 189 3.27 -35.40 -7.93
N GLY A 190 1.98 -35.72 -7.94
CA GLY A 190 1.47 -37.09 -8.02
C GLY A 190 1.53 -37.74 -9.42
N GLY A 191 1.76 -36.94 -10.48
CA GLY A 191 1.65 -37.45 -11.86
C GLY A 191 2.59 -36.83 -12.88
N GLN A 192 3.38 -35.83 -12.50
CA GLN A 192 4.31 -35.12 -13.40
C GLN A 192 5.75 -35.19 -12.86
N SER A 193 6.73 -35.11 -13.76
CA SER A 193 8.12 -34.96 -13.36
C SER A 193 8.38 -33.58 -12.77
N ILE A 194 9.39 -33.46 -11.92
CA ILE A 194 9.80 -32.15 -11.39
C ILE A 194 10.21 -31.19 -12.51
N SER A 195 10.80 -31.69 -13.60
CA SER A 195 11.16 -30.89 -14.76
C SER A 195 9.94 -30.26 -15.42
N ASP A 196 8.84 -30.99 -15.53
CA ASP A 196 7.59 -30.48 -16.12
C ASP A 196 6.96 -29.40 -15.24
N ILE A 197 6.98 -29.61 -13.91
CA ILE A 197 6.47 -28.65 -12.94
C ILE A 197 7.27 -27.35 -12.99
N VAL A 198 8.61 -27.48 -13.04
CA VAL A 198 9.50 -26.31 -13.12
C VAL A 198 9.30 -25.56 -14.43
N SER A 199 9.24 -26.26 -15.57
CA SER A 199 8.98 -25.65 -16.87
C SER A 199 7.63 -24.91 -16.91
N TRP A 200 6.60 -25.48 -16.30
CA TRP A 200 5.30 -24.82 -16.17
C TRP A 200 5.37 -23.55 -15.30
N LEU A 201 6.05 -23.60 -14.15
CA LEU A 201 6.26 -22.43 -13.29
C LEU A 201 7.08 -21.35 -14.00
N GLU A 202 8.09 -21.75 -14.79
CA GLU A 202 8.89 -20.81 -15.61
C GLU A 202 8.04 -20.10 -16.65
N GLY A 203 7.12 -20.82 -17.31
CA GLY A 203 6.13 -20.23 -18.21
C GLY A 203 5.28 -19.15 -17.53
N LEU A 204 4.78 -19.41 -16.32
CA LEU A 204 4.02 -18.42 -15.54
C LEU A 204 4.91 -17.22 -15.13
N ALA A 205 6.12 -17.49 -14.67
CA ALA A 205 7.06 -16.47 -14.18
C ALA A 205 7.61 -15.55 -15.28
N ALA A 206 7.65 -16.03 -16.54
CA ALA A 206 8.20 -15.32 -17.68
C ALA A 206 7.30 -14.19 -18.20
N VAL A 207 6.07 -14.10 -17.74
CA VAL A 207 5.13 -13.05 -18.16
C VAL A 207 5.70 -11.68 -17.79
N ARG A 208 6.03 -10.88 -18.82
CA ARG A 208 6.65 -9.54 -18.65
C ARG A 208 5.60 -8.44 -18.40
N ARG A 209 4.43 -8.56 -19.02
CA ARG A 209 3.31 -7.62 -18.81
C ARG A 209 2.23 -8.37 -18.05
N PRO A 210 1.98 -8.00 -16.79
CA PRO A 210 0.89 -8.60 -16.04
C PRO A 210 -0.41 -8.45 -16.83
N PRO A 211 -1.24 -9.49 -16.91
CA PRO A 211 -2.58 -9.38 -17.48
C PRO A 211 -3.44 -8.42 -16.63
N ALA A 212 -4.57 -7.98 -17.18
CA ALA A 212 -5.50 -7.13 -16.43
C ALA A 212 -6.18 -7.88 -15.26
N ASP A 213 -6.25 -9.21 -15.34
CA ASP A 213 -6.83 -10.06 -14.30
C ASP A 213 -6.00 -10.03 -13.00
N PRO A 214 -6.56 -9.60 -11.86
CA PRO A 214 -5.85 -9.53 -10.59
C PRO A 214 -5.30 -10.87 -10.12
N HIS A 215 -6.03 -11.97 -10.35
CA HIS A 215 -5.59 -13.32 -9.96
C HIS A 215 -4.31 -13.73 -10.70
N ALA A 216 -4.25 -13.49 -12.01
CA ALA A 216 -3.05 -13.76 -12.78
C ALA A 216 -1.88 -12.85 -12.38
N GLN A 217 -2.16 -11.57 -12.00
CA GLN A 217 -1.13 -10.66 -11.48
C GLN A 217 -0.46 -11.21 -10.22
N GLU A 218 -1.20 -11.81 -9.30
CA GLU A 218 -0.68 -12.37 -8.04
C GLU A 218 -0.08 -13.79 -8.22
N THR A 219 -0.52 -14.52 -9.24
CA THR A 219 0.07 -15.84 -9.58
C THR A 219 1.54 -15.70 -10.01
N ILE A 220 1.88 -14.66 -10.79
CA ILE A 220 3.22 -14.45 -11.34
C ILE A 220 4.30 -14.29 -10.25
N PRO A 221 4.18 -13.38 -9.27
CA PRO A 221 5.19 -13.25 -8.21
C PRO A 221 5.27 -14.51 -7.36
N THR A 222 4.17 -15.20 -7.11
CA THR A 222 4.18 -16.47 -6.37
C THR A 222 4.96 -17.56 -7.13
N ALA A 223 4.77 -17.68 -8.46
CA ALA A 223 5.56 -18.60 -9.27
C ALA A 223 7.06 -18.29 -9.21
N ARG A 224 7.44 -17.01 -9.25
CA ARG A 224 8.85 -16.58 -9.12
C ARG A 224 9.44 -16.96 -7.76
N VAL A 225 8.69 -16.79 -6.67
CA VAL A 225 9.12 -17.20 -5.33
C VAL A 225 9.33 -18.71 -5.24
N LEU A 226 8.38 -19.51 -5.75
CA LEU A 226 8.49 -20.98 -5.77
C LEU A 226 9.69 -21.45 -6.59
N LEU A 227 9.94 -20.86 -7.77
CA LEU A 227 11.13 -21.14 -8.57
C LEU A 227 12.43 -20.76 -7.88
N ALA A 228 12.47 -19.63 -7.21
CA ALA A 228 13.66 -19.20 -6.45
C ALA A 228 13.98 -20.20 -5.33
N VAL A 229 12.96 -20.70 -4.63
CA VAL A 229 13.12 -21.75 -3.61
C VAL A 229 13.63 -23.05 -4.22
N TYR A 230 13.04 -23.49 -5.34
CA TYR A 230 13.51 -24.69 -6.06
C TYR A 230 14.98 -24.57 -6.47
N ARG A 231 15.35 -23.47 -7.13
CA ARG A 231 16.72 -23.24 -7.63
C ARG A 231 17.76 -23.17 -6.51
N SER A 232 17.37 -22.70 -5.34
CA SER A 232 18.29 -22.57 -4.21
C SER A 232 18.36 -23.80 -3.30
N LYS A 233 17.27 -24.59 -3.20
CA LYS A 233 17.12 -25.63 -2.16
C LYS A 233 16.56 -26.95 -2.69
N GLY A 234 16.23 -27.03 -3.98
CA GLY A 234 15.77 -28.24 -4.63
C GLY A 234 14.28 -28.57 -4.46
N GLU A 235 13.92 -29.77 -4.90
CA GLU A 235 12.55 -30.24 -5.08
C GLU A 235 11.75 -30.27 -3.77
N GLU A 236 12.28 -30.89 -2.71
CA GLU A 236 11.54 -31.01 -1.45
C GLU A 236 11.25 -29.64 -0.81
N ALA A 237 12.13 -28.66 -1.01
CA ALA A 237 11.92 -27.31 -0.53
C ALA A 237 10.81 -26.58 -1.30
N LEU A 238 10.67 -26.86 -2.62
CA LEU A 238 9.55 -26.35 -3.42
C LEU A 238 8.21 -26.82 -2.84
N TYR A 239 8.07 -28.13 -2.60
CA TYR A 239 6.83 -28.68 -2.06
C TYR A 239 6.56 -28.25 -0.62
N SER A 240 7.59 -28.17 0.20
CA SER A 240 7.49 -27.64 1.57
C SER A 240 6.99 -26.19 1.54
N ARG A 241 7.51 -25.35 0.61
CA ARG A 241 7.05 -23.96 0.47
C ARG A 241 5.62 -23.89 -0.02
N ALA A 242 5.23 -24.69 -1.01
CA ALA A 242 3.85 -24.76 -1.48
C ALA A 242 2.90 -25.16 -0.33
N LYS A 243 3.27 -26.17 0.47
CA LYS A 243 2.48 -26.55 1.65
C LYS A 243 2.39 -25.40 2.65
N SER A 244 3.49 -24.71 2.94
CA SER A 244 3.49 -23.59 3.89
C SER A 244 2.57 -22.44 3.48
N ILE A 245 2.32 -22.23 2.18
CA ILE A 245 1.34 -21.25 1.69
C ILE A 245 -0.09 -21.68 2.07
N LEU A 246 -0.38 -22.98 1.98
CA LEU A 246 -1.70 -23.51 2.32
C LEU A 246 -1.95 -23.58 3.83
N ASP A 247 -0.89 -23.74 4.63
CA ASP A 247 -0.97 -23.80 6.09
C ASP A 247 -1.26 -22.42 6.73
N VAL A 248 -1.07 -21.31 6.00
CA VAL A 248 -1.46 -19.97 6.48
C VAL A 248 -2.99 -19.89 6.57
N PRO A 249 -3.57 -19.47 7.70
CA PRO A 249 -5.01 -19.27 7.81
C PRO A 249 -5.54 -18.31 6.73
N VAL A 250 -6.68 -18.65 6.15
CA VAL A 250 -7.34 -17.80 5.14
C VAL A 250 -8.01 -16.63 5.84
N PHE A 251 -7.66 -15.42 5.40
CA PHE A 251 -8.37 -14.22 5.87
C PHE A 251 -9.82 -14.25 5.35
N PRO A 252 -10.85 -14.07 6.22
CA PRO A 252 -12.25 -14.30 5.87
C PRO A 252 -12.87 -13.12 5.11
N LEU A 253 -12.25 -12.69 4.00
CA LEU A 253 -12.74 -11.56 3.19
C LEU A 253 -14.15 -11.82 2.66
N ARG A 254 -15.07 -10.89 2.93
CA ARG A 254 -16.49 -10.96 2.52
C ARG A 254 -17.09 -9.57 2.27
N ARG A 255 -17.98 -9.48 1.30
CA ARG A 255 -18.83 -8.31 1.10
C ARG A 255 -20.03 -8.31 2.03
#